data_91cd624c213c02e394f1107e30ea4e4d
#
_entry.id   91cd624c213c02e394f1107e30ea4e4d
#
_cell.length_a   1.000
_cell.length_b   1.000
_cell.length_c   1.000
_cell.angle_alpha   90.00
_cell.angle_beta   90.00
_cell.angle_gamma   90.00
#
_symmetry.space_group_name_H-M   'P 1'
#
loop_
_entity.id
_entity.type
_entity.pdbx_description
1 polymer ?
#
loop_
_entity_poly.entity_id
_entity_poly.type
_entity_poly.pdbx_seq_one_letter_code
_entity_poly.pdbx_strand_id
1 'polypeptide(L)'
;GNEGYTFSGWEGLPETMPASDVTVNSVYTINTYILTYMVDDEVYVTTEVAFGSKITPEEAPEKEGYTFSGWDGLPETMPASDVTVNAYYTANYYKLTAYIDGEVYFEAELLMGEAIEIPEPQFPSGKVFDGWIEEVPATMPAHDVEIHGTTSIFSTLTNIFVDENSLLTVYNLKGMLVLKDVTIREASQKLSKGIYIINGKKILIK
;
A
#
# COMPACT_ATOMS: atom_id res chain seq x y z
N GLY A 1 -45.46 21.33 -13.12
CA GLY A 1 -44.66 22.39 -12.49
C GLY A 1 -43.35 22.50 -13.21
N ASN A 2 -42.68 23.62 -13.12
CA ASN A 2 -41.32 23.78 -13.67
C ASN A 2 -40.34 23.00 -12.78
N GLU A 3 -39.57 22.11 -13.36
CA GLU A 3 -38.59 21.31 -12.63
C GLU A 3 -37.56 22.26 -11.93
N GLY A 4 -37.27 21.98 -10.65
CA GLY A 4 -36.35 22.81 -9.86
C GLY A 4 -36.94 24.12 -9.32
N TYR A 5 -38.24 24.36 -9.51
CA TYR A 5 -38.93 25.58 -9.05
C TYR A 5 -40.23 25.26 -8.34
N THR A 6 -40.51 26.02 -7.30
CA THR A 6 -41.78 25.98 -6.57
C THR A 6 -42.59 27.24 -6.92
N PHE A 7 -43.85 27.04 -7.29
CA PHE A 7 -44.76 28.17 -7.51
C PHE A 7 -44.97 28.95 -6.19
N SER A 8 -44.71 30.26 -6.21
CA SER A 8 -44.76 31.12 -5.03
C SER A 8 -46.00 32.02 -5.02
N GLY A 9 -46.69 32.16 -6.14
CA GLY A 9 -47.86 32.98 -6.22
C GLY A 9 -48.04 33.71 -7.55
N TRP A 10 -48.99 34.64 -7.57
CA TRP A 10 -49.27 35.52 -8.69
C TRP A 10 -48.87 36.94 -8.34
N GLU A 11 -48.10 37.58 -9.21
CA GLU A 11 -47.81 39.02 -9.15
C GLU A 11 -48.85 39.79 -9.98
N GLY A 12 -49.35 40.90 -9.44
CA GLY A 12 -50.34 41.74 -10.10
C GLY A 12 -51.76 41.24 -10.01
N LEU A 13 -52.04 40.22 -9.18
CA LEU A 13 -53.40 39.74 -8.93
C LEU A 13 -54.12 40.70 -8.00
N PRO A 14 -55.19 41.43 -8.46
CA PRO A 14 -55.93 42.31 -7.60
C PRO A 14 -56.95 41.52 -6.74
N GLU A 15 -57.30 42.04 -5.57
CA GLU A 15 -58.32 41.43 -4.72
C GLU A 15 -59.71 41.40 -5.39
N THR A 16 -60.01 42.41 -6.22
CA THR A 16 -61.27 42.52 -6.98
C THR A 16 -60.97 42.91 -8.42
N MET A 17 -61.80 42.40 -9.37
CA MET A 17 -61.60 42.68 -10.81
C MET A 17 -61.90 44.17 -11.08
N PRO A 18 -60.92 44.95 -11.61
CA PRO A 18 -61.16 46.32 -12.03
C PRO A 18 -61.96 46.40 -13.31
N ALA A 19 -62.38 47.58 -13.72
CA ALA A 19 -63.08 47.83 -15.01
C ALA A 19 -62.10 47.88 -16.21
N SER A 20 -60.90 47.28 -16.11
CA SER A 20 -59.90 47.21 -17.15
C SER A 20 -59.31 45.82 -17.19
N ASP A 21 -58.63 45.46 -18.28
CA ASP A 21 -57.89 44.19 -18.41
C ASP A 21 -56.81 44.12 -17.33
N VAL A 22 -56.56 42.92 -16.80
CA VAL A 22 -55.56 42.62 -15.81
C VAL A 22 -54.61 41.54 -16.35
N THR A 23 -53.34 41.80 -16.23
CA THR A 23 -52.29 40.81 -16.50
C THR A 23 -51.66 40.39 -15.19
N VAL A 24 -51.61 39.10 -14.94
CA VAL A 24 -50.96 38.51 -13.77
C VAL A 24 -49.82 37.60 -14.23
N ASN A 25 -48.73 37.65 -13.50
CA ASN A 25 -47.54 36.84 -13.79
C ASN A 25 -47.35 35.79 -12.70
N SER A 26 -47.03 34.57 -13.08
CA SER A 26 -46.61 33.54 -12.13
C SER A 26 -45.21 33.80 -11.58
N VAL A 27 -45.06 33.69 -10.28
CA VAL A 27 -43.78 33.82 -9.58
C VAL A 27 -43.34 32.45 -9.10
N TYR A 28 -42.09 32.14 -9.28
CA TYR A 28 -41.48 30.88 -8.85
C TYR A 28 -40.22 31.14 -8.00
N THR A 29 -40.03 30.29 -7.00
CA THR A 29 -38.81 30.25 -6.18
C THR A 29 -37.95 29.08 -6.65
N ILE A 30 -36.66 29.32 -6.78
CA ILE A 30 -35.70 28.25 -7.07
C ILE A 30 -35.59 27.34 -5.85
N ASN A 31 -35.71 26.03 -6.08
CA ASN A 31 -35.51 25.05 -5.01
C ASN A 31 -34.00 24.81 -4.75
N THR A 32 -33.68 24.46 -3.52
CA THR A 32 -32.37 23.97 -3.12
C THR A 32 -32.43 22.45 -2.95
N TYR A 33 -31.28 21.80 -3.22
CA TYR A 33 -31.09 20.35 -3.07
C TYR A 33 -29.80 20.08 -2.33
N ILE A 34 -29.72 18.92 -1.70
CA ILE A 34 -28.58 18.52 -0.89
C ILE A 34 -27.54 17.87 -1.78
N LEU A 35 -26.32 18.36 -1.74
CA LEU A 35 -25.12 17.73 -2.29
C LEU A 35 -24.33 17.11 -1.14
N THR A 36 -24.18 15.79 -1.15
CA THR A 36 -23.46 15.01 -0.14
C THR A 36 -22.16 14.47 -0.71
N TYR A 37 -21.06 14.77 -0.06
CA TYR A 37 -19.75 14.22 -0.34
C TYR A 37 -19.43 13.09 0.62
N MET A 38 -19.06 11.93 0.06
CA MET A 38 -18.74 10.72 0.81
C MET A 38 -17.24 10.38 0.68
N VAL A 39 -16.62 9.96 1.78
CA VAL A 39 -15.25 9.44 1.83
C VAL A 39 -15.27 8.13 2.61
N ASP A 40 -14.76 7.05 2.03
CA ASP A 40 -14.74 5.72 2.66
C ASP A 40 -16.11 5.29 3.24
N ASP A 41 -17.18 5.52 2.47
CA ASP A 41 -18.60 5.23 2.81
C ASP A 41 -19.17 6.07 3.98
N GLU A 42 -18.44 7.07 4.46
CA GLU A 42 -18.90 8.00 5.48
C GLU A 42 -19.22 9.38 4.88
N VAL A 43 -20.20 10.09 5.45
CA VAL A 43 -20.51 11.47 5.05
C VAL A 43 -19.39 12.38 5.48
N TYR A 44 -18.69 12.97 4.50
CA TYR A 44 -17.64 13.95 4.74
C TYR A 44 -18.21 15.35 4.91
N VAL A 45 -19.00 15.80 3.93
CA VAL A 45 -19.60 17.15 3.91
C VAL A 45 -20.97 17.09 3.22
N THR A 46 -21.91 17.93 3.67
CA THR A 46 -23.20 18.19 2.99
C THR A 46 -23.34 19.69 2.74
N THR A 47 -23.82 20.06 1.56
CA THR A 47 -24.04 21.45 1.16
C THR A 47 -25.39 21.60 0.48
N GLU A 48 -26.17 22.66 0.80
CA GLU A 48 -27.36 23.03 0.08
C GLU A 48 -26.99 23.86 -1.15
N VAL A 49 -27.45 23.43 -2.33
CA VAL A 49 -27.14 24.08 -3.60
C VAL A 49 -28.43 24.36 -4.36
N ALA A 50 -28.59 25.59 -4.87
CA ALA A 50 -29.78 25.95 -5.65
C ALA A 50 -29.76 25.22 -7.01
N PHE A 51 -30.93 24.81 -7.47
CA PHE A 51 -31.11 24.20 -8.79
C PHE A 51 -30.44 25.01 -9.90
N GLY A 52 -29.70 24.32 -10.77
CA GLY A 52 -29.01 24.92 -11.93
C GLY A 52 -27.75 25.71 -11.57
N SER A 53 -27.43 25.91 -10.28
CA SER A 53 -26.19 26.59 -9.88
C SER A 53 -24.98 25.73 -10.19
N LYS A 54 -23.90 26.37 -10.63
CA LYS A 54 -22.61 25.71 -10.84
C LYS A 54 -22.07 25.21 -9.52
N ILE A 55 -21.60 23.96 -9.49
CA ILE A 55 -20.98 23.34 -8.33
C ILE A 55 -19.48 23.63 -8.34
N THR A 56 -18.95 24.12 -7.22
CA THR A 56 -17.53 24.16 -6.94
C THR A 56 -17.20 22.95 -6.07
N PRO A 57 -16.35 22.00 -6.54
CA PRO A 57 -16.01 20.83 -5.75
C PRO A 57 -15.37 21.19 -4.40
N GLU A 58 -15.72 20.42 -3.37
CA GLU A 58 -15.03 20.48 -2.08
C GLU A 58 -13.61 19.87 -2.21
N GLU A 59 -12.69 20.34 -1.36
CA GLU A 59 -11.38 19.71 -1.21
C GLU A 59 -11.54 18.41 -0.43
N ALA A 60 -10.98 17.33 -0.96
CA ALA A 60 -11.01 16.03 -0.29
C ALA A 60 -9.95 15.95 0.81
N PRO A 61 -10.19 15.20 1.89
CA PRO A 61 -9.17 15.00 2.92
C PRO A 61 -7.97 14.23 2.37
N GLU A 62 -6.78 14.51 2.93
CA GLU A 62 -5.58 13.73 2.63
C GLU A 62 -5.74 12.29 3.12
N LYS A 63 -5.25 11.34 2.32
CA LYS A 63 -5.22 9.91 2.65
C LYS A 63 -3.82 9.38 2.43
N GLU A 64 -3.20 8.89 3.51
CA GLU A 64 -1.83 8.38 3.48
C GLU A 64 -1.67 7.26 2.45
N GLY A 65 -0.68 7.39 1.58
CA GLY A 65 -0.41 6.43 0.51
C GLY A 65 -1.31 6.54 -0.71
N TYR A 66 -2.21 7.53 -0.75
CA TYR A 66 -3.13 7.74 -1.85
C TYR A 66 -3.11 9.17 -2.35
N THR A 67 -3.42 9.34 -3.63
CA THR A 67 -3.67 10.64 -4.25
C THR A 67 -5.14 10.75 -4.60
N PHE A 68 -5.78 11.87 -4.20
CA PHE A 68 -7.16 12.16 -4.60
C PHE A 68 -7.25 12.37 -6.10
N SER A 69 -8.17 11.65 -6.75
CA SER A 69 -8.34 11.64 -8.20
C SER A 69 -9.64 12.31 -8.67
N GLY A 70 -10.53 12.64 -7.73
CA GLY A 70 -11.77 13.34 -8.04
C GLY A 70 -12.99 12.83 -7.25
N TRP A 71 -14.10 13.53 -7.43
CA TRP A 71 -15.41 13.13 -6.92
C TRP A 71 -16.17 12.39 -8.02
N ASP A 72 -16.46 11.11 -7.81
CA ASP A 72 -17.19 10.30 -8.76
C ASP A 72 -18.66 10.73 -8.84
N GLY A 73 -19.13 10.96 -10.06
CA GLY A 73 -20.52 11.36 -10.33
C GLY A 73 -20.86 12.82 -10.04
N LEU A 74 -19.86 13.70 -9.77
CA LEU A 74 -20.14 15.11 -9.48
C LEU A 74 -20.61 15.84 -10.77
N PRO A 75 -21.86 16.40 -10.79
CA PRO A 75 -22.35 17.16 -11.91
C PRO A 75 -21.76 18.57 -11.96
N GLU A 76 -21.72 19.19 -13.13
CA GLU A 76 -21.28 20.59 -13.27
C GLU A 76 -22.24 21.58 -12.60
N THR A 77 -23.54 21.27 -12.65
CA THR A 77 -24.63 22.10 -12.09
C THR A 77 -25.59 21.23 -11.29
N MET A 78 -26.22 21.83 -10.25
CA MET A 78 -27.14 21.11 -9.38
C MET A 78 -28.42 20.69 -10.13
N PRO A 79 -28.71 19.39 -10.20
CA PRO A 79 -29.99 18.90 -10.77
C PRO A 79 -31.17 19.18 -9.83
N ALA A 80 -32.39 18.87 -10.30
CA ALA A 80 -33.61 18.99 -9.49
C ALA A 80 -33.82 17.80 -8.54
N SER A 81 -32.73 17.32 -7.93
CA SER A 81 -32.71 16.23 -6.93
C SER A 81 -31.47 16.32 -6.08
N ASP A 82 -31.49 15.69 -4.93
CA ASP A 82 -30.31 15.49 -4.10
C ASP A 82 -29.25 14.65 -4.85
N VAL A 83 -27.98 14.96 -4.62
CA VAL A 83 -26.82 14.31 -5.23
C VAL A 83 -25.91 13.78 -4.13
N THR A 84 -25.41 12.56 -4.32
CA THR A 84 -24.36 11.97 -3.49
C THR A 84 -23.19 11.60 -4.39
N VAL A 85 -21.99 12.01 -4.01
CA VAL A 85 -20.74 11.77 -4.74
C VAL A 85 -19.73 11.12 -3.80
N ASN A 86 -18.88 10.23 -4.37
CA ASN A 86 -17.86 9.53 -3.61
C ASN A 86 -16.47 10.01 -4.00
N ALA A 87 -15.59 10.15 -3.01
CA ALA A 87 -14.18 10.42 -3.28
C ALA A 87 -13.53 9.22 -3.96
N TYR A 88 -12.80 9.48 -5.03
CA TYR A 88 -11.98 8.50 -5.69
C TYR A 88 -10.51 8.79 -5.42
N TYR A 89 -9.80 7.80 -4.87
CA TYR A 89 -8.37 7.85 -4.56
C TYR A 89 -7.61 6.78 -5.33
N THR A 90 -6.43 7.14 -5.80
CA THR A 90 -5.50 6.21 -6.46
C THR A 90 -4.33 5.93 -5.52
N ALA A 91 -3.99 4.67 -5.30
CA ALA A 91 -2.82 4.29 -4.52
C ALA A 91 -1.53 4.81 -5.19
N ASN A 92 -0.62 5.34 -4.38
CA ASN A 92 0.68 5.81 -4.85
C ASN A 92 1.66 4.65 -5.00
N TYR A 93 2.64 4.82 -5.89
CA TYR A 93 3.77 3.93 -6.02
C TYR A 93 4.89 4.32 -5.05
N TYR A 94 5.56 3.31 -4.51
CA TYR A 94 6.74 3.45 -3.67
C TYR A 94 7.82 2.48 -4.11
N LYS A 95 9.07 2.87 -3.90
CA LYS A 95 10.22 2.08 -4.31
C LYS A 95 10.59 1.06 -3.23
N LEU A 96 10.75 -0.21 -3.63
CA LEU A 96 11.38 -1.25 -2.86
C LEU A 96 12.80 -1.46 -3.40
N THR A 97 13.81 -1.39 -2.53
CA THR A 97 15.19 -1.71 -2.87
C THR A 97 15.75 -2.74 -1.89
N ALA A 98 16.16 -3.89 -2.39
CA ALA A 98 16.82 -4.92 -1.61
C ALA A 98 18.30 -4.98 -1.94
N TYR A 99 19.14 -4.91 -0.91
CA TYR A 99 20.60 -4.96 -1.03
C TYR A 99 21.12 -6.28 -0.49
N ILE A 100 22.16 -6.83 -1.10
CA ILE A 100 22.92 -7.97 -0.56
C ILE A 100 24.41 -7.61 -0.55
N ASP A 101 25.02 -7.68 0.62
CA ASP A 101 26.42 -7.27 0.85
C ASP A 101 26.69 -5.82 0.40
N GLY A 102 25.69 -4.94 0.47
CA GLY A 102 25.77 -3.53 0.09
C GLY A 102 25.54 -3.24 -1.40
N GLU A 103 25.36 -4.27 -2.24
CA GLU A 103 25.04 -4.13 -3.65
C GLU A 103 23.54 -4.32 -3.89
N VAL A 104 22.96 -3.56 -4.83
CA VAL A 104 21.56 -3.71 -5.20
C VAL A 104 21.31 -5.09 -5.79
N TYR A 105 20.45 -5.84 -5.15
CA TYR A 105 20.03 -7.17 -5.59
C TYR A 105 18.72 -7.13 -6.36
N PHE A 106 17.74 -6.37 -5.86
CA PHE A 106 16.40 -6.29 -6.43
C PHE A 106 15.82 -4.90 -6.23
N GLU A 107 15.14 -4.38 -7.24
CA GLU A 107 14.35 -3.15 -7.17
C GLU A 107 12.99 -3.36 -7.82
N ALA A 108 11.96 -2.76 -7.24
CA ALA A 108 10.62 -2.72 -7.77
C ALA A 108 9.91 -1.41 -7.40
N GLU A 109 8.99 -0.96 -8.23
CA GLU A 109 7.99 0.05 -7.88
C GLU A 109 6.66 -0.67 -7.66
N LEU A 110 6.13 -0.59 -6.44
CA LEU A 110 4.92 -1.28 -6.01
C LEU A 110 3.88 -0.28 -5.55
N LEU A 111 2.61 -0.57 -5.81
CA LEU A 111 1.52 0.22 -5.25
C LEU A 111 1.48 0.05 -3.72
N MET A 112 1.09 1.10 -3.02
CA MET A 112 0.77 1.01 -1.60
C MET A 112 -0.23 -0.13 -1.36
N GLY A 113 0.11 -1.03 -0.41
CA GLY A 113 -0.67 -2.23 -0.11
C GLY A 113 -0.42 -3.45 -0.99
N GLU A 114 0.35 -3.32 -2.08
CA GLU A 114 0.74 -4.45 -2.93
C GLU A 114 1.68 -5.42 -2.18
N ALA A 115 1.54 -6.73 -2.40
CA ALA A 115 2.38 -7.73 -1.75
C ALA A 115 3.84 -7.59 -2.17
N ILE A 116 4.75 -7.66 -1.19
CA ILE A 116 6.19 -7.64 -1.44
C ILE A 116 6.69 -9.06 -1.65
N GLU A 117 7.18 -9.32 -2.87
CA GLU A 117 7.80 -10.60 -3.24
C GLU A 117 9.23 -10.33 -3.73
N ILE A 118 10.22 -10.67 -2.91
CA ILE A 118 11.64 -10.58 -3.28
C ILE A 118 12.09 -11.96 -3.75
N PRO A 119 12.63 -12.10 -4.98
CA PRO A 119 13.12 -13.38 -5.48
C PRO A 119 14.16 -14.00 -4.55
N GLU A 120 14.17 -15.34 -4.45
CA GLU A 120 15.17 -16.04 -3.65
C GLU A 120 16.56 -15.88 -4.26
N PRO A 121 17.56 -15.36 -3.50
CA PRO A 121 18.90 -15.14 -4.03
C PRO A 121 19.61 -16.43 -4.39
N GLN A 122 20.21 -16.44 -5.58
CA GLN A 122 21.02 -17.57 -6.06
C GLN A 122 22.48 -17.14 -6.14
N PHE A 123 23.37 -17.91 -5.49
CA PHE A 123 24.79 -17.61 -5.47
C PHE A 123 25.62 -18.76 -6.03
N PRO A 124 26.82 -18.48 -6.59
CA PRO A 124 27.75 -19.52 -7.01
C PRO A 124 28.18 -20.42 -5.83
N SER A 125 28.70 -21.58 -6.16
CA SER A 125 29.16 -22.57 -5.17
C SER A 125 30.09 -21.94 -4.13
N GLY A 126 29.81 -22.16 -2.85
CA GLY A 126 30.64 -21.68 -1.74
C GLY A 126 30.13 -20.37 -1.10
N LYS A 127 29.09 -19.73 -1.67
CA LYS A 127 28.47 -18.53 -1.10
C LYS A 127 27.01 -18.85 -0.75
N VAL A 128 26.53 -18.41 0.41
CA VAL A 128 25.16 -18.66 0.88
C VAL A 128 24.56 -17.40 1.46
N PHE A 129 23.28 -17.20 1.18
CA PHE A 129 22.50 -16.12 1.77
C PHE A 129 22.24 -16.40 3.25
N ASP A 130 22.57 -15.44 4.11
CA ASP A 130 22.39 -15.54 5.55
C ASP A 130 20.99 -15.09 6.00
N GLY A 131 20.27 -14.40 5.13
CA GLY A 131 18.96 -13.83 5.40
C GLY A 131 18.93 -12.31 5.30
N TRP A 132 17.73 -11.77 5.37
CA TRP A 132 17.50 -10.33 5.48
C TRP A 132 17.75 -9.88 6.92
N ILE A 133 18.31 -8.69 7.12
CA ILE A 133 18.62 -8.10 8.43
C ILE A 133 17.33 -7.52 9.01
N GLU A 134 16.58 -6.79 8.20
CA GLU A 134 15.30 -6.23 8.56
C GLU A 134 14.17 -7.24 8.28
N GLU A 135 13.06 -7.08 8.98
CA GLU A 135 11.83 -7.78 8.65
C GLU A 135 11.27 -7.25 7.33
N VAL A 136 11.03 -8.14 6.36
CA VAL A 136 10.41 -7.79 5.09
C VAL A 136 8.93 -7.56 5.33
N PRO A 137 8.38 -6.35 5.08
CA PRO A 137 6.96 -6.13 5.20
C PRO A 137 6.17 -7.05 4.26
N ALA A 138 5.00 -7.50 4.68
CA ALA A 138 4.14 -8.35 3.84
C ALA A 138 3.59 -7.59 2.62
N THR A 139 3.35 -6.27 2.80
CA THR A 139 2.83 -5.39 1.75
C THR A 139 3.55 -4.05 1.76
N MET A 140 3.55 -3.35 0.62
CA MET A 140 4.21 -2.06 0.45
C MET A 140 3.56 -0.99 1.34
N PRO A 141 4.31 -0.37 2.28
CA PRO A 141 3.82 0.73 3.09
C PRO A 141 3.72 2.04 2.27
N ALA A 142 3.21 3.11 2.90
CA ALA A 142 3.09 4.43 2.28
C ALA A 142 4.43 5.21 2.25
N HIS A 143 5.55 4.52 2.06
CA HIS A 143 6.91 5.07 1.91
C HIS A 143 7.83 4.08 1.22
N ASP A 144 8.97 4.56 0.71
CA ASP A 144 10.00 3.69 0.15
C ASP A 144 10.58 2.74 1.20
N VAL A 145 10.92 1.52 0.78
CA VAL A 145 11.45 0.45 1.62
C VAL A 145 12.83 0.04 1.15
N GLU A 146 13.78 0.01 2.09
CA GLU A 146 15.12 -0.54 1.88
C GLU A 146 15.31 -1.74 2.81
N ILE A 147 15.81 -2.86 2.25
CA ILE A 147 16.04 -4.12 2.94
C ILE A 147 17.47 -4.58 2.65
N HIS A 148 18.17 -5.00 3.70
CA HIS A 148 19.57 -5.41 3.59
C HIS A 148 19.72 -6.89 3.93
N GLY A 149 20.45 -7.60 3.10
CA GLY A 149 20.81 -9.00 3.29
C GLY A 149 22.32 -9.17 3.29
N THR A 150 22.77 -10.27 3.86
CA THR A 150 24.18 -10.63 3.91
C THR A 150 24.40 -12.03 3.39
N THR A 151 25.63 -12.27 2.95
CA THR A 151 26.07 -13.61 2.57
C THR A 151 27.31 -14.03 3.36
N SER A 152 27.48 -15.33 3.46
CA SER A 152 28.70 -15.93 4.01
C SER A 152 29.33 -16.91 3.02
N ILE A 153 30.65 -17.06 3.12
CA ILE A 153 31.41 -18.02 2.30
C ILE A 153 31.54 -19.32 3.09
N PHE A 154 31.24 -20.44 2.42
CA PHE A 154 31.52 -21.76 2.97
C PHE A 154 32.77 -22.33 2.41
N SER A 155 33.56 -22.93 3.28
CA SER A 155 34.61 -23.86 2.87
C SER A 155 34.08 -25.30 3.04
N THR A 156 34.47 -26.20 2.15
CA THR A 156 34.29 -27.63 2.39
C THR A 156 35.16 -28.08 3.52
N LEU A 157 34.75 -29.12 4.29
CA LEU A 157 35.55 -29.66 5.41
C LEU A 157 37.00 -29.95 5.03
N THR A 158 37.22 -30.42 3.82
CA THR A 158 38.55 -30.76 3.30
C THR A 158 39.48 -29.58 3.06
N ASN A 159 38.96 -28.35 2.90
CA ASN A 159 39.78 -27.15 2.62
C ASN A 159 40.13 -26.36 3.88
N ILE A 160 39.59 -26.70 5.05
CA ILE A 160 39.74 -25.90 6.28
C ILE A 160 40.76 -26.45 7.24
N PHE A 161 41.04 -27.77 7.16
CA PHE A 161 41.88 -28.47 8.11
C PHE A 161 43.08 -29.12 7.42
N VAL A 162 44.25 -28.66 7.83
CA VAL A 162 45.53 -29.19 7.38
C VAL A 162 45.89 -30.49 8.13
N ASP A 163 45.21 -30.75 9.28
CA ASP A 163 45.44 -31.92 10.13
C ASP A 163 44.15 -32.73 10.28
N GLU A 164 44.11 -33.89 9.64
CA GLU A 164 42.97 -34.82 9.65
C GLU A 164 42.66 -35.41 11.03
N ASN A 165 43.60 -35.32 11.97
CA ASN A 165 43.47 -35.82 13.34
C ASN A 165 42.99 -34.78 14.33
N SER A 166 42.79 -33.50 13.91
CA SER A 166 42.30 -32.47 14.79
C SER A 166 40.88 -32.78 15.24
N LEU A 167 40.65 -32.64 16.55
CA LEU A 167 39.33 -32.77 17.14
C LEU A 167 38.47 -31.56 16.91
N LEU A 168 37.25 -31.76 16.41
CA LEU A 168 36.30 -30.73 16.01
C LEU A 168 35.16 -30.65 17.00
N THR A 169 34.68 -29.42 17.24
CA THR A 169 33.40 -29.18 17.88
C THR A 169 32.47 -28.54 16.86
N VAL A 170 31.31 -29.12 16.68
CA VAL A 170 30.32 -28.77 15.64
C VAL A 170 29.07 -28.22 16.30
N TYR A 171 28.63 -27.06 15.85
CA TYR A 171 27.37 -26.41 16.27
C TYR A 171 26.44 -26.25 15.06
N ASN A 172 25.13 -26.25 15.30
CA ASN A 172 24.18 -25.82 14.30
C ASN A 172 24.13 -24.28 14.20
N LEU A 173 23.38 -23.74 13.24
CA LEU A 173 23.23 -22.29 13.06
C LEU A 173 22.58 -21.57 14.26
N LYS A 174 21.88 -22.29 15.13
CA LYS A 174 21.30 -21.76 16.39
C LYS A 174 22.31 -21.77 17.54
N GLY A 175 23.56 -22.15 17.29
CA GLY A 175 24.61 -22.23 18.32
C GLY A 175 24.51 -23.46 19.23
N MET A 176 23.63 -24.43 18.93
CA MET A 176 23.53 -25.65 19.71
C MET A 176 24.62 -26.64 19.29
N LEU A 177 25.22 -27.28 20.29
CA LEU A 177 26.23 -28.31 20.10
C LEU A 177 25.62 -29.54 19.39
N VAL A 178 26.23 -29.97 18.29
CA VAL A 178 25.82 -31.13 17.48
C VAL A 178 26.77 -32.29 17.69
N LEU A 179 28.08 -32.05 17.56
CA LEU A 179 29.13 -33.03 17.80
C LEU A 179 30.28 -32.37 18.58
N LYS A 180 30.96 -33.14 19.44
CA LYS A 180 32.10 -32.70 20.22
C LYS A 180 33.21 -33.71 20.15
N ASP A 181 34.44 -33.22 20.06
CA ASP A 181 35.66 -34.03 20.08
C ASP A 181 35.71 -35.14 19.01
N VAL A 182 35.27 -34.81 17.78
CA VAL A 182 35.25 -35.73 16.63
C VAL A 182 36.28 -35.34 15.60
N THR A 183 36.85 -36.34 14.91
CA THR A 183 37.70 -36.07 13.75
C THR A 183 36.91 -35.62 12.53
N ILE A 184 37.58 -35.04 11.52
CA ILE A 184 36.95 -34.64 10.25
C ILE A 184 36.19 -35.82 9.61
N ARG A 185 36.82 -37.02 9.65
CA ARG A 185 36.27 -38.24 9.06
C ARG A 185 34.99 -38.65 9.78
N GLU A 186 34.97 -38.61 11.10
CA GLU A 186 33.78 -38.92 11.92
C GLU A 186 32.68 -37.88 11.71
N ALA A 187 33.05 -36.60 11.66
CA ALA A 187 32.10 -35.51 11.38
C ALA A 187 31.44 -35.71 10.01
N SER A 188 32.21 -36.04 8.97
CA SER A 188 31.70 -36.28 7.62
C SER A 188 30.70 -37.45 7.56
N GLN A 189 30.88 -38.46 8.41
CA GLN A 189 29.98 -39.62 8.46
C GLN A 189 28.73 -39.40 9.29
N LYS A 190 28.81 -38.56 10.33
CA LYS A 190 27.74 -38.34 11.31
C LYS A 190 26.84 -37.14 10.99
N LEU A 191 27.35 -36.15 10.24
CA LEU A 191 26.59 -34.96 9.87
C LEU A 191 25.73 -35.25 8.64
N SER A 192 24.46 -34.89 8.74
CA SER A 192 23.59 -34.82 7.57
C SER A 192 23.93 -33.61 6.69
N LYS A 193 23.40 -33.60 5.44
CA LYS A 193 23.51 -32.41 4.59
C LYS A 193 22.98 -31.19 5.32
N GLY A 194 23.74 -30.11 5.33
CA GLY A 194 23.34 -28.91 6.03
C GLY A 194 24.51 -27.99 6.33
N ILE A 195 24.19 -26.90 7.02
CA ILE A 195 25.16 -25.88 7.39
C ILE A 195 25.47 -26.00 8.90
N TYR A 196 26.74 -25.99 9.23
CA TYR A 196 27.22 -26.13 10.58
C TYR A 196 28.30 -25.08 10.88
N ILE A 197 28.51 -24.76 12.16
CA ILE A 197 29.62 -23.92 12.63
C ILE A 197 30.67 -24.86 13.22
N ILE A 198 31.86 -24.87 12.60
CA ILE A 198 33.00 -25.67 13.03
C ILE A 198 34.22 -24.73 13.18
N ASN A 199 34.81 -24.68 14.37
CA ASN A 199 35.91 -23.77 14.70
C ASN A 199 35.63 -22.31 14.32
N GLY A 200 34.40 -21.84 14.57
CA GLY A 200 33.99 -20.47 14.28
C GLY A 200 33.72 -20.17 12.79
N LYS A 201 33.84 -21.16 11.90
CA LYS A 201 33.56 -21.02 10.47
C LYS A 201 32.31 -21.76 10.08
N LYS A 202 31.49 -21.15 9.18
CA LYS A 202 30.32 -21.82 8.60
C LYS A 202 30.77 -22.80 7.52
N ILE A 203 30.28 -24.04 7.60
CA ILE A 203 30.67 -25.15 6.72
C ILE A 203 29.43 -25.82 6.17
N LEU A 204 29.40 -26.03 4.86
CA LEU A 204 28.37 -26.77 4.16
C LEU A 204 28.78 -28.26 4.05
N ILE A 205 27.95 -29.15 4.62
CA ILE A 205 28.04 -30.59 4.40
C ILE A 205 27.08 -30.93 3.24
N LYS A 206 27.62 -31.46 2.14
CA LYS A 206 26.88 -31.80 0.90
C LYS A 206 26.31 -33.20 0.93
#